data_cd8511bd047fe1e27b5a806497b2abb5
#
_entry.id   cd8511bd047fe1e27b5a806497b2abb5
#
_cell.length_a   1.000
_cell.length_b   1.000
_cell.length_c   1.000
_cell.angle_alpha   90.00
_cell.angle_beta   90.00
_cell.angle_gamma   90.00
#
_symmetry.space_group_name_H-M   'P 1'
#
loop_
_entity.id
_entity.type
_entity.pdbx_description
1 polymer ?
#
loop_
_entity_poly.entity_id
_entity_poly.type
_entity_poly.pdbx_seq_one_letter_code
_entity_poly.pdbx_strand_id
1 'polypeptide(L)'
;IASTRKGIIEIERIINDYGIKTVFNYVNFIQKNCANIIKNVIKRIPHTKFKVYMDNGAFINLSMYFENKLIIDFKGSSPQLLNNFNTPTAVTKSVIIYFLRTLIKENIPLNEGCLEEVEIKIPQNSMLNPKAPAPVVAGNVETSQSLIDLLNGAIKVQAACYGTMNNITFGDK
;
A
#
# COMPACT_ATOMS: atom_id res chain seq x y z
N ILE A 1 14.17 17.13 -6.39
CA ILE A 1 15.50 17.61 -5.97
C ILE A 1 15.38 18.58 -4.79
N ALA A 2 14.57 19.67 -4.89
CA ALA A 2 14.45 20.68 -3.82
C ALA A 2 13.89 20.08 -2.49
N SER A 3 12.82 19.31 -2.56
CA SER A 3 12.20 18.64 -1.40
C SER A 3 13.13 17.63 -0.72
N THR A 4 13.88 16.85 -1.51
CA THR A 4 14.87 15.92 -0.98
C THR A 4 15.98 16.64 -0.23
N ARG A 5 16.50 17.75 -0.82
CA ARG A 5 17.52 18.58 -0.17
C ARG A 5 17.01 19.20 1.13
N LYS A 6 15.76 19.69 1.14
CA LYS A 6 15.13 20.22 2.37
C LYS A 6 15.03 19.14 3.44
N GLY A 7 14.62 17.92 3.07
CA GLY A 7 14.57 16.79 3.99
C GLY A 7 15.92 16.46 4.63
N ILE A 8 17.01 16.48 3.85
CA ILE A 8 18.37 16.26 4.38
C ILE A 8 18.71 17.33 5.43
N ILE A 9 18.51 18.61 5.10
CA ILE A 9 18.81 19.73 6.01
C ILE A 9 18.03 19.59 7.33
N GLU A 10 16.75 19.21 7.28
CA GLU A 10 15.96 19.08 8.50
C GLU A 10 16.40 17.86 9.36
N ILE A 11 16.79 16.76 8.73
CA ILE A 11 17.34 15.62 9.45
C ILE A 11 18.67 15.97 10.09
N GLU A 12 19.57 16.65 9.37
CA GLU A 12 20.85 17.13 9.93
C GLU A 12 20.63 18.07 11.11
N ARG A 13 19.64 18.98 11.03
CA ARG A 13 19.27 19.86 12.14
C ARG A 13 18.86 19.08 13.37
N ILE A 14 17.94 18.09 13.22
CA ILE A 14 17.48 17.25 14.33
C ILE A 14 18.64 16.45 14.94
N ILE A 15 19.53 15.92 14.10
CA ILE A 15 20.72 15.20 14.57
C ILE A 15 21.65 16.12 15.37
N ASN A 16 21.84 17.37 14.94
CA ASN A 16 22.65 18.35 15.66
C ASN A 16 22.03 18.75 17.00
N ASP A 17 20.70 18.91 17.03
CA ASP A 17 19.97 19.30 18.25
C ASP A 17 19.92 18.20 19.31
N TYR A 18 19.73 16.93 18.90
CA TYR A 18 19.46 15.81 19.82
C TYR A 18 20.53 14.70 19.82
N GLY A 19 21.48 14.75 18.90
CA GLY A 19 22.50 13.73 18.72
C GLY A 19 22.00 12.50 17.92
N ILE A 20 22.87 11.98 17.10
CA ILE A 20 22.56 10.88 16.15
C ILE A 20 21.98 9.63 16.85
N LYS A 21 22.55 9.25 18.01
CA LYS A 21 22.09 8.07 18.77
C LYS A 21 20.66 8.22 19.25
N THR A 22 20.29 9.40 19.73
CA THR A 22 18.93 9.70 20.18
C THR A 22 17.94 9.62 19.02
N VAL A 23 18.27 10.25 17.89
CA VAL A 23 17.44 10.26 16.70
C VAL A 23 17.19 8.84 16.21
N PHE A 24 18.21 8.01 16.06
CA PHE A 24 18.05 6.61 15.62
C PHE A 24 17.24 5.77 16.64
N ASN A 25 17.40 5.99 17.92
CA ASN A 25 16.60 5.30 18.93
C ASN A 25 15.11 5.64 18.80
N TYR A 26 14.77 6.91 18.55
CA TYR A 26 13.39 7.33 18.33
C TYR A 26 12.81 6.79 17.03
N VAL A 27 13.58 6.79 15.95
CA VAL A 27 13.15 6.19 14.67
C VAL A 27 12.80 4.71 14.87
N ASN A 28 13.69 3.95 15.51
CA ASN A 28 13.47 2.53 15.80
C ASN A 28 12.26 2.33 16.73
N PHE A 29 12.10 3.20 17.73
CA PHE A 29 10.94 3.14 18.63
C PHE A 29 9.63 3.35 17.88
N ILE A 30 9.54 4.35 17.01
CA ILE A 30 8.35 4.66 16.22
C ILE A 30 7.99 3.48 15.31
N GLN A 31 8.97 2.88 14.64
CA GLN A 31 8.75 1.72 13.77
C GLN A 31 8.26 0.51 14.56
N LYS A 32 8.93 0.15 15.66
CA LYS A 32 8.52 -0.96 16.53
C LYS A 32 7.15 -0.75 17.16
N ASN A 33 6.83 0.47 17.57
CA ASN A 33 5.52 0.79 18.11
C ASN A 33 4.43 0.57 17.06
N CYS A 34 4.66 1.03 15.82
CA CYS A 34 3.76 0.80 14.71
C CYS A 34 3.57 -0.71 14.45
N ALA A 35 4.65 -1.48 14.35
CA ALA A 35 4.60 -2.93 14.15
C ALA A 35 3.80 -3.64 15.25
N ASN A 36 3.99 -3.28 16.52
CA ASN A 36 3.26 -3.88 17.63
C ASN A 36 1.75 -3.60 17.59
N ILE A 37 1.36 -2.38 17.24
CA ILE A 37 -0.05 -2.01 17.09
C ILE A 37 -0.68 -2.79 15.92
N ILE A 38 -0.03 -2.82 14.77
CA ILE A 38 -0.46 -3.59 13.61
C ILE A 38 -0.61 -5.07 13.94
N LYS A 39 0.35 -5.65 14.65
CA LYS A 39 0.32 -7.07 15.06
C LYS A 39 -0.97 -7.46 15.80
N ASN A 40 -1.51 -6.57 16.61
CA ASN A 40 -2.74 -6.82 17.36
C ASN A 40 -3.99 -6.78 16.47
N VAL A 41 -3.94 -5.97 15.41
CA VAL A 41 -5.04 -5.82 14.45
C VAL A 41 -5.07 -6.98 13.46
N ILE A 42 -3.92 -7.32 12.87
CA ILE A 42 -3.84 -8.34 11.81
C ILE A 42 -4.22 -9.73 12.26
N LYS A 43 -4.03 -10.07 13.54
CA LYS A 43 -4.48 -11.37 14.11
C LYS A 43 -5.97 -11.57 14.05
N ARG A 44 -6.76 -10.51 13.90
CA ARG A 44 -8.23 -10.56 13.82
C ARG A 44 -8.73 -10.64 12.38
N ILE A 45 -7.84 -10.51 11.39
CA ILE A 45 -8.19 -10.59 9.98
C ILE A 45 -8.51 -12.05 9.64
N PRO A 46 -9.72 -12.34 9.12
CA PRO A 46 -10.10 -13.71 8.80
C PRO A 46 -9.32 -14.23 7.58
N HIS A 47 -9.19 -15.54 7.46
CA HIS A 47 -8.76 -16.15 6.21
C HIS A 47 -9.84 -15.87 5.15
N THR A 48 -9.47 -15.18 4.09
CA THR A 48 -10.41 -14.77 3.05
C THR A 48 -9.78 -14.80 1.66
N LYS A 49 -10.63 -15.01 0.66
CA LYS A 49 -10.30 -14.82 -0.77
C LYS A 49 -11.31 -13.87 -1.36
N PHE A 50 -10.84 -12.95 -2.15
CA PHE A 50 -11.70 -11.97 -2.81
C PHE A 50 -11.17 -11.64 -4.20
N LYS A 51 -12.03 -11.17 -5.06
CA LYS A 51 -11.69 -10.77 -6.42
C LYS A 51 -12.49 -9.53 -6.80
N VAL A 52 -11.84 -8.60 -7.46
CA VAL A 52 -12.49 -7.45 -8.08
C VAL A 52 -12.17 -7.42 -9.56
N TYR A 53 -13.15 -7.02 -10.36
CA TYR A 53 -12.99 -6.80 -11.81
C TYR A 53 -12.97 -5.29 -12.07
N MET A 54 -12.12 -4.91 -13.01
CA MET A 54 -12.07 -3.55 -13.55
C MET A 54 -12.90 -3.50 -14.83
N ASP A 55 -13.34 -2.32 -15.24
CA ASP A 55 -14.21 -2.11 -16.41
C ASP A 55 -13.60 -2.61 -17.74
N ASN A 56 -12.28 -2.67 -17.82
CA ASN A 56 -11.56 -3.21 -18.98
C ASN A 56 -11.44 -4.74 -18.98
N GLY A 57 -12.10 -5.43 -18.05
CA GLY A 57 -12.07 -6.90 -17.92
C GLY A 57 -10.84 -7.45 -17.16
N ALA A 58 -9.88 -6.61 -16.80
CA ALA A 58 -8.79 -7.02 -15.90
C ALA A 58 -9.34 -7.28 -14.50
N PHE A 59 -8.63 -8.11 -13.74
CA PHE A 59 -9.06 -8.44 -12.39
C PHE A 59 -7.88 -8.56 -11.42
N ILE A 60 -8.17 -8.32 -10.17
CA ILE A 60 -7.22 -8.48 -9.07
C ILE A 60 -7.75 -9.57 -8.15
N ASN A 61 -6.96 -10.62 -7.94
CA ASN A 61 -7.22 -11.66 -6.97
C ASN A 61 -6.51 -11.34 -5.66
N LEU A 62 -7.14 -11.71 -4.56
CA LEU A 62 -6.58 -11.63 -3.21
C LEU A 62 -6.81 -12.94 -2.48
N SER A 63 -5.76 -13.44 -1.85
CA SER A 63 -5.82 -14.40 -0.76
C SER A 63 -5.15 -13.79 0.45
N MET A 64 -5.85 -13.67 1.56
CA MET A 64 -5.35 -13.03 2.77
C MET A 64 -5.57 -13.95 3.96
N TYR A 65 -4.52 -14.23 4.73
CA TYR A 65 -4.56 -15.13 5.87
C TYR A 65 -3.41 -14.85 6.84
N PHE A 66 -3.60 -15.21 8.09
CA PHE A 66 -2.60 -15.08 9.13
C PHE A 66 -1.94 -16.44 9.43
N GLU A 67 -0.63 -16.46 9.38
CA GLU A 67 0.22 -17.53 9.91
C GLU A 67 1.09 -16.95 11.03
N ASN A 68 2.40 -16.82 10.82
CA ASN A 68 3.30 -16.04 11.70
C ASN A 68 3.21 -14.54 11.44
N LYS A 69 2.86 -14.17 10.20
CA LYS A 69 2.59 -12.81 9.72
C LYS A 69 1.28 -12.80 8.94
N LEU A 70 0.74 -11.62 8.69
CA LEU A 70 -0.34 -11.48 7.72
C LEU A 70 0.21 -11.67 6.31
N ILE A 71 -0.29 -12.67 5.61
CA ILE A 71 0.05 -12.92 4.21
C ILE A 71 -1.03 -12.30 3.33
N ILE A 72 -0.60 -11.43 2.43
CA ILE A 72 -1.44 -10.77 1.40
C ILE A 72 -0.90 -11.24 0.06
N ASP A 73 -1.58 -12.19 -0.57
CA ASP A 73 -1.16 -12.84 -1.80
C ASP A 73 -2.08 -12.46 -2.96
N PHE A 74 -1.50 -11.82 -3.98
CA PHE A 74 -2.17 -11.41 -5.21
C PHE A 74 -2.00 -12.42 -6.36
N LYS A 75 -1.61 -13.66 -6.06
CA LYS A 75 -1.44 -14.72 -7.07
C LYS A 75 -2.70 -14.92 -7.88
N GLY A 76 -2.54 -15.00 -9.20
CA GLY A 76 -3.64 -15.18 -10.14
C GLY A 76 -4.35 -13.88 -10.53
N SER A 77 -3.84 -12.70 -10.14
CA SER A 77 -4.27 -11.43 -10.73
C SER A 77 -3.88 -11.35 -12.21
N SER A 78 -4.55 -10.48 -12.96
CA SER A 78 -4.30 -10.29 -14.40
C SER A 78 -2.81 -10.05 -14.68
N PRO A 79 -2.31 -10.57 -15.83
CA PRO A 79 -0.97 -10.27 -16.28
C PRO A 79 -0.81 -8.78 -16.55
N GLN A 80 0.42 -8.35 -16.81
CA GLN A 80 0.72 -6.99 -17.25
C GLN A 80 -0.17 -6.60 -18.44
N LEU A 81 -0.76 -5.42 -18.36
CA LEU A 81 -1.69 -4.88 -19.35
C LEU A 81 -0.94 -4.03 -20.39
N LEU A 82 -1.51 -3.92 -21.57
CA LEU A 82 -0.99 -3.03 -22.62
C LEU A 82 -1.39 -1.55 -22.39
N ASN A 83 -2.39 -1.31 -21.56
CA ASN A 83 -2.87 0.02 -21.18
C ASN A 83 -2.21 0.51 -19.88
N ASN A 84 -2.57 1.72 -19.44
CA ASN A 84 -1.95 2.41 -18.30
C ASN A 84 -2.51 2.04 -16.92
N PHE A 85 -3.34 1.01 -16.78
CA PHE A 85 -3.86 0.51 -15.50
C PHE A 85 -2.89 -0.40 -14.74
N ASN A 86 -1.70 -0.65 -15.25
CA ASN A 86 -0.67 -1.30 -14.45
C ASN A 86 -0.27 -0.40 -13.28
N THR A 87 0.09 -1.00 -12.15
CA THR A 87 0.53 -0.24 -10.99
C THR A 87 1.88 -0.75 -10.47
N PRO A 88 2.82 0.15 -10.15
CA PRO A 88 4.08 -0.25 -9.52
C PRO A 88 3.85 -0.87 -8.15
N THR A 89 4.72 -1.78 -7.73
CA THR A 89 4.65 -2.43 -6.41
C THR A 89 4.66 -1.43 -5.25
N ALA A 90 5.30 -0.28 -5.42
CA ALA A 90 5.29 0.79 -4.41
C ALA A 90 3.88 1.32 -4.12
N VAL A 91 3.04 1.47 -5.15
CA VAL A 91 1.65 1.88 -5.00
C VAL A 91 0.85 0.79 -4.28
N THR A 92 1.01 -0.47 -4.67
CA THR A 92 0.36 -1.61 -3.98
C THR A 92 0.71 -1.64 -2.49
N LYS A 93 1.99 -1.47 -2.14
CA LYS A 93 2.44 -1.38 -0.75
C LYS A 93 1.82 -0.19 -0.01
N SER A 94 1.78 0.98 -0.64
CA SER A 94 1.16 2.18 -0.05
C SER A 94 -0.32 1.99 0.24
N VAL A 95 -1.05 1.33 -0.65
CA VAL A 95 -2.46 0.98 -0.46
C VAL A 95 -2.63 0.03 0.73
N ILE A 96 -1.76 -0.96 0.88
CA ILE A 96 -1.81 -1.90 2.01
C ILE A 96 -1.53 -1.16 3.33
N ILE A 97 -0.54 -0.28 3.37
CA ILE A 97 -0.28 0.56 4.57
C ILE A 97 -1.51 1.40 4.91
N TYR A 98 -2.12 2.05 3.91
CA TYR A 98 -3.34 2.83 4.11
C TYR A 98 -4.47 1.95 4.65
N PHE A 99 -4.74 0.80 4.04
CA PHE A 99 -5.75 -0.16 4.49
C PHE A 99 -5.51 -0.56 5.97
N LEU A 100 -4.31 -1.00 6.32
CA LEU A 100 -3.97 -1.37 7.70
C LEU A 100 -4.18 -0.20 8.66
N ARG A 101 -3.84 1.02 8.23
CA ARG A 101 -4.03 2.23 9.02
C ARG A 101 -5.50 2.52 9.31
N THR A 102 -6.41 2.23 8.37
CA THR A 102 -7.87 2.41 8.60
C THR A 102 -8.45 1.47 9.65
N LEU A 103 -7.77 0.36 9.93
CA LEU A 103 -8.18 -0.63 10.94
C LEU A 103 -7.75 -0.26 12.36
N ILE A 104 -6.92 0.76 12.51
CA ILE A 104 -6.31 1.18 13.78
C ILE A 104 -7.02 2.42 14.29
N LYS A 105 -7.36 2.41 15.58
CA LYS A 105 -7.96 3.57 16.26
C LYS A 105 -6.91 4.56 16.76
N GLU A 106 -5.73 4.07 17.11
CA GLU A 106 -4.64 4.86 17.66
C GLU A 106 -4.05 5.80 16.60
N ASN A 107 -3.61 6.98 17.03
CA ASN A 107 -2.93 7.92 16.15
C ASN A 107 -1.45 7.57 16.04
N ILE A 108 -1.11 6.78 15.03
CA ILE A 108 0.28 6.41 14.72
C ILE A 108 0.71 7.01 13.38
N PRO A 109 1.96 7.47 13.25
CA PRO A 109 2.49 7.90 11.97
C PRO A 109 2.63 6.71 11.01
N LEU A 110 2.27 6.92 9.75
CA LEU A 110 2.50 5.92 8.70
C LEU A 110 4.00 5.78 8.45
N ASN A 111 4.49 4.57 8.57
CA ASN A 111 5.89 4.23 8.29
C ASN A 111 6.02 2.75 7.91
N GLU A 112 7.21 2.32 7.53
CA GLU A 112 7.46 0.93 7.11
C GLU A 112 7.27 -0.11 8.22
N GLY A 113 7.30 0.27 9.49
CA GLY A 113 6.95 -0.61 10.60
C GLY A 113 5.53 -1.19 10.46
N CYS A 114 4.63 -0.51 9.73
CA CYS A 114 3.30 -1.05 9.41
C CYS A 114 3.37 -2.34 8.58
N LEU A 115 4.43 -2.58 7.84
CA LEU A 115 4.62 -3.77 7.01
C LEU A 115 5.53 -4.84 7.63
N GLU A 116 6.12 -4.59 8.80
CA GLU A 116 7.07 -5.51 9.43
C GLU A 116 6.42 -6.87 9.73
N GLU A 117 5.15 -6.88 10.11
CA GLU A 117 4.36 -8.07 10.41
C GLU A 117 3.48 -8.54 9.21
N VAL A 118 3.78 -8.05 8.00
CA VAL A 118 3.03 -8.35 6.77
C VAL A 118 3.95 -8.89 5.69
N GLU A 119 3.56 -9.98 5.06
CA GLU A 119 4.22 -10.54 3.88
C GLU A 119 3.33 -10.28 2.66
N ILE A 120 3.86 -9.55 1.67
CA ILE A 120 3.12 -9.20 0.45
C ILE A 120 3.69 -10.00 -0.72
N LYS A 121 2.85 -10.83 -1.34
CA LYS A 121 3.20 -11.66 -2.50
C LYS A 121 2.55 -11.08 -3.76
N ILE A 122 3.37 -10.45 -4.61
CA ILE A 122 2.91 -9.86 -5.87
C ILE A 122 3.57 -10.60 -7.04
N PRO A 123 2.79 -11.23 -7.94
CA PRO A 123 3.38 -11.95 -9.08
C PRO A 123 4.17 -11.00 -9.98
N GLN A 124 5.34 -11.45 -10.42
CA GLN A 124 6.11 -10.74 -11.43
C GLN A 124 5.35 -10.69 -12.77
N ASN A 125 5.53 -9.63 -13.52
CA ASN A 125 4.86 -9.40 -14.82
C ASN A 125 3.33 -9.44 -14.73
N SER A 126 2.77 -9.15 -13.54
CA SER A 126 1.35 -8.88 -13.36
C SER A 126 1.04 -7.40 -13.47
N MET A 127 -0.22 -7.04 -13.57
CA MET A 127 -0.66 -5.64 -13.54
C MET A 127 -0.25 -4.90 -12.25
N LEU A 128 0.07 -5.62 -11.16
CA LEU A 128 0.50 -5.07 -9.87
C LEU A 128 2.03 -5.04 -9.69
N ASN A 129 2.77 -5.60 -10.65
CA ASN A 129 4.24 -5.61 -10.70
C ASN A 129 4.70 -5.69 -12.16
N PRO A 130 4.41 -4.67 -12.95
CA PRO A 130 4.72 -4.66 -14.37
C PRO A 130 6.23 -4.49 -14.61
N LYS A 131 6.70 -5.04 -15.73
CA LYS A 131 8.07 -4.84 -16.21
C LYS A 131 8.13 -3.56 -17.06
N ALA A 132 9.12 -2.71 -16.80
CA ALA A 132 9.37 -1.54 -17.65
C ALA A 132 9.62 -1.96 -19.12
N PRO A 133 9.13 -1.18 -20.10
CA PRO A 133 8.51 0.16 -20.02
C PRO A 133 6.96 0.16 -19.99
N ALA A 134 6.33 -0.74 -19.26
CA ALA A 134 4.87 -0.77 -19.16
C ALA A 134 4.27 0.57 -18.73
N PRO A 135 3.17 1.03 -19.32
CA PRO A 135 2.49 2.25 -18.92
C PRO A 135 1.79 2.05 -17.56
N VAL A 136 1.92 3.02 -16.64
CA VAL A 136 1.46 2.89 -15.24
C VAL A 136 0.68 4.10 -14.72
N VAL A 137 0.35 5.07 -15.58
CA VAL A 137 -0.20 6.37 -15.16
C VAL A 137 -1.48 6.22 -14.34
N ALA A 138 -2.43 5.40 -14.78
CA ALA A 138 -3.69 5.18 -14.10
C ALA A 138 -3.58 4.21 -12.90
N GLY A 139 -2.44 3.60 -12.68
CA GLY A 139 -2.22 2.71 -11.55
C GLY A 139 -2.40 3.39 -10.20
N ASN A 140 -2.04 4.67 -10.12
CA ASN A 140 -2.15 5.46 -8.90
C ASN A 140 -3.55 6.06 -8.67
N VAL A 141 -4.38 6.19 -9.70
CA VAL A 141 -5.69 6.85 -9.62
C VAL A 141 -6.88 5.89 -9.80
N GLU A 142 -6.67 4.74 -10.42
CA GLU A 142 -7.70 3.74 -10.69
C GLU A 142 -7.40 2.42 -10.00
N THR A 143 -6.26 1.80 -10.30
CA THR A 143 -5.90 0.48 -9.74
C THR A 143 -5.71 0.54 -8.23
N SER A 144 -5.19 1.65 -7.70
CA SER A 144 -5.08 1.86 -6.25
C SER A 144 -6.43 1.87 -5.55
N GLN A 145 -7.45 2.48 -6.16
CA GLN A 145 -8.81 2.49 -5.62
C GLN A 145 -9.44 1.09 -5.66
N SER A 146 -9.28 0.38 -6.79
CA SER A 146 -9.73 -1.01 -6.90
C SER A 146 -9.05 -1.94 -5.89
N LEU A 147 -7.77 -1.68 -5.55
CA LEU A 147 -7.06 -2.40 -4.50
C LEU A 147 -7.63 -2.14 -3.10
N ILE A 148 -7.99 -0.89 -2.79
CA ILE A 148 -8.66 -0.55 -1.52
C ILE A 148 -10.01 -1.24 -1.42
N ASP A 149 -10.80 -1.21 -2.47
CA ASP A 149 -12.11 -1.85 -2.52
C ASP A 149 -12.00 -3.37 -2.37
N LEU A 150 -10.97 -3.98 -3.00
CA LEU A 150 -10.64 -5.38 -2.84
C LEU A 150 -10.36 -5.75 -1.38
N LEU A 151 -9.49 -4.99 -0.70
CA LEU A 151 -9.09 -5.24 0.69
C LEU A 151 -10.26 -5.04 1.65
N ASN A 152 -11.01 -3.96 1.51
CA ASN A 152 -12.19 -3.69 2.33
C ASN A 152 -13.30 -4.72 2.11
N GLY A 153 -13.57 -5.09 0.85
CA GLY A 153 -14.53 -6.11 0.48
C GLY A 153 -14.17 -7.48 1.04
N ALA A 154 -12.87 -7.82 1.07
CA ALA A 154 -12.39 -9.08 1.59
C ALA A 154 -12.69 -9.28 3.07
N ILE A 155 -12.59 -8.25 3.90
CA ILE A 155 -12.85 -8.32 5.34
C ILE A 155 -14.19 -7.70 5.76
N LYS A 156 -14.92 -7.08 4.84
CA LYS A 156 -16.27 -6.54 5.03
C LYS A 156 -16.36 -5.49 6.15
N VAL A 157 -15.35 -4.65 6.31
CA VAL A 157 -15.32 -3.62 7.38
C VAL A 157 -15.88 -2.28 6.96
N GLN A 158 -15.86 -1.98 5.68
CA GLN A 158 -16.44 -0.75 5.13
C GLN A 158 -16.86 -0.95 3.67
N ALA A 159 -17.74 -0.06 3.20
CA ALA A 159 -18.21 -0.08 1.84
C ALA A 159 -17.07 0.25 0.85
N ALA A 160 -17.19 -0.27 -0.37
CA ALA A 160 -16.37 0.15 -1.49
C ALA A 160 -16.62 1.62 -1.84
N CYS A 161 -15.62 2.25 -2.46
CA CYS A 161 -15.76 3.59 -3.03
C CYS A 161 -16.16 3.53 -4.52
N TYR A 162 -15.91 4.59 -5.26
CA TYR A 162 -16.22 4.66 -6.71
C TYR A 162 -15.27 3.83 -7.59
N GLY A 163 -14.19 3.27 -7.04
CA GLY A 163 -13.16 2.58 -7.80
C GLY A 163 -12.26 3.50 -8.62
N THR A 164 -12.40 4.80 -8.47
CA THR A 164 -11.63 5.85 -9.16
C THR A 164 -11.42 7.06 -8.26
N MET A 165 -10.42 7.87 -8.54
CA MET A 165 -10.22 9.16 -7.88
C MET A 165 -11.09 10.29 -8.45
N ASN A 166 -12.00 9.98 -9.38
CA ASN A 166 -12.91 10.94 -10.02
C ASN A 166 -12.18 12.13 -10.68
N ASN A 167 -11.05 11.87 -11.31
CA ASN A 167 -10.30 12.90 -12.02
C ASN A 167 -11.00 13.26 -13.35
N ILE A 168 -11.08 14.56 -13.60
CA ILE A 168 -11.53 15.10 -14.88
C ILE A 168 -10.35 15.83 -15.53
N THR A 169 -10.01 15.45 -16.75
CA THR A 169 -8.99 16.15 -17.54
C THR A 169 -9.62 16.67 -18.80
N PHE A 170 -9.46 17.97 -19.06
CA PHE A 170 -9.93 18.63 -20.28
C PHE A 170 -8.90 19.65 -20.75
N GLY A 171 -8.87 19.94 -22.05
CA GLY A 171 -7.96 20.90 -22.67
C GLY A 171 -8.21 21.01 -24.18
N ASP A 172 -7.64 22.03 -24.77
CA ASP A 172 -7.62 22.20 -26.24
C ASP A 172 -6.49 21.40 -26.87
N LYS A 173 -6.63 21.19 -28.21
CA LYS A 173 -5.61 20.52 -29.01
C LYS A 173 -4.45 21.44 -29.30
#